data_be95b02bd724527f70b8f2d26933e137
#
_entry.id   be95b02bd724527f70b8f2d26933e137
#
_cell.length_a   1.000
_cell.length_b   1.000
_cell.length_c   1.000
_cell.angle_alpha   90.00
_cell.angle_beta   90.00
_cell.angle_gamma   90.00
#
_symmetry.space_group_name_H-M   'P 1'
#
loop_
_entity.id
_entity.type
_entity.pdbx_description
1 polymer ?
#
loop_
_entity_poly.entity_id
_entity_poly.type
_entity_poly.pdbx_seq_one_letter_code
_entity_poly.pdbx_strand_id
1 'polypeptide(L)'
;MFHRLLVLSAIGLISMGASRCVAADAGMRNAVCPGTVWRDTAGHLIQAHSGCIIKRGDEFYLFGEDRSRQNQPNRRYVGCYRSTDLIHWHDCGAVVRLKNPDPKLFTHDWVLERPKVLYNRFTHRYVMYAHIDGRRYSLARVAVLISRTIAGHYRYLRSFRPLGHQSRDIGMYQSRNGKAYLLFEDRPSGFRIAELSRNYLHVKKNICLIHQHLEGLGLVHYQGLYYVIGSHLTGWGPNPNVYATAKSLRGPWSTFRNIAPPQTKTYHSQSGFLLKITGTRRTDVIYLGDRWNPRQLWNSRYIWMPLQIGEGKVWLPKPRCWRINIRTGVVTYVP
;
A
#
# COMPACT_ATOMS: atom_id res chain seq x y z
N MET A 1 25.28 30.10 -74.84
CA MET A 1 24.17 30.96 -74.35
C MET A 1 23.78 30.53 -72.97
N PHE A 2 24.11 31.36 -72.01
CA PHE A 2 23.92 31.05 -70.56
C PHE A 2 22.54 31.49 -70.09
N HIS A 3 21.84 30.62 -69.29
CA HIS A 3 20.77 31.11 -68.43
C HIS A 3 20.97 30.53 -67.04
N ARG A 4 21.24 31.45 -66.08
CA ARG A 4 21.27 31.18 -64.66
C ARG A 4 19.85 31.18 -64.09
N LEU A 5 19.47 30.18 -63.36
CA LEU A 5 18.29 30.24 -62.51
C LEU A 5 18.73 30.43 -61.02
N LEU A 6 18.21 31.51 -60.46
CA LEU A 6 18.31 31.80 -59.02
C LEU A 6 17.33 30.87 -58.22
N VAL A 7 17.82 30.24 -57.18
CA VAL A 7 17.00 29.58 -56.19
C VAL A 7 16.91 30.47 -54.97
N LEU A 8 15.71 30.96 -54.67
CA LEU A 8 15.41 31.67 -53.43
C LEU A 8 15.10 30.60 -52.33
N SER A 9 15.89 30.61 -51.26
CA SER A 9 15.63 29.86 -50.06
C SER A 9 14.68 30.64 -49.12
N ALA A 10 13.54 30.06 -48.81
CA ALA A 10 12.64 30.54 -47.77
C ALA A 10 13.01 29.86 -46.43
N ILE A 11 13.47 30.67 -45.47
CA ILE A 11 13.66 30.26 -44.07
C ILE A 11 12.32 30.47 -43.37
N GLY A 12 11.64 29.38 -43.04
CA GLY A 12 10.46 29.39 -42.20
C GLY A 12 10.84 29.20 -40.73
N LEU A 13 10.62 30.24 -39.92
CA LEU A 13 10.70 30.18 -38.47
C LEU A 13 9.64 29.20 -37.91
N ILE A 14 10.06 28.19 -37.20
CA ILE A 14 9.22 27.45 -36.26
C ILE A 14 9.76 27.71 -34.85
N SER A 15 9.17 28.64 -34.15
CA SER A 15 9.28 28.77 -32.72
C SER A 15 7.88 28.89 -32.16
N MET A 16 7.58 28.06 -31.21
CA MET A 16 6.59 28.16 -30.12
C MET A 16 5.86 26.84 -29.89
N GLY A 17 6.29 26.14 -28.88
CA GLY A 17 5.61 24.91 -28.43
C GLY A 17 6.12 24.30 -27.15
N ALA A 18 7.10 24.90 -26.45
CA ALA A 18 7.75 24.25 -25.32
C ALA A 18 7.43 24.81 -23.92
N SER A 19 6.61 25.89 -23.81
CA SER A 19 6.47 26.60 -22.51
C SER A 19 5.26 26.23 -21.66
N ARG A 20 4.33 25.38 -22.11
CA ARG A 20 3.12 25.07 -21.32
C ARG A 20 3.17 23.78 -20.48
N CYS A 21 4.14 22.89 -20.71
CA CYS A 21 4.25 21.65 -19.90
C CYS A 21 4.97 21.83 -18.55
N VAL A 22 5.82 22.85 -18.40
CA VAL A 22 6.66 23.00 -17.20
C VAL A 22 5.90 23.60 -16.02
N ALA A 23 4.91 24.46 -16.24
CA ALA A 23 4.16 25.10 -15.17
C ALA A 23 3.11 24.19 -14.49
N ALA A 24 2.51 23.24 -15.25
CA ALA A 24 1.55 22.28 -14.70
C ALA A 24 2.24 21.21 -13.80
N ASP A 25 3.49 20.88 -14.10
CA ASP A 25 4.26 19.89 -13.34
C ASP A 25 4.80 20.44 -11.99
N ALA A 26 5.08 21.75 -11.91
CA ALA A 26 5.51 22.41 -10.69
C ALA A 26 4.40 22.51 -9.62
N GLY A 27 3.14 22.67 -10.02
CA GLY A 27 1.99 22.70 -9.10
C GLY A 27 1.61 21.32 -8.52
N MET A 28 1.86 20.25 -9.26
CA MET A 28 1.57 18.88 -8.81
C MET A 28 2.61 18.35 -7.81
N ARG A 29 3.81 18.91 -7.75
CA ARG A 29 4.89 18.49 -6.83
C ARG A 29 4.60 18.81 -5.36
N ASN A 30 3.63 19.63 -5.05
CA ASN A 30 3.29 20.03 -3.68
C ASN A 30 1.99 19.40 -3.17
N ALA A 31 1.54 18.30 -3.78
CA ALA A 31 0.32 17.61 -3.40
C ALA A 31 0.41 16.11 -3.71
N VAL A 32 -0.33 15.32 -2.96
CA VAL A 32 -0.64 13.93 -3.29
C VAL A 32 -1.74 13.93 -4.34
N CYS A 33 -1.42 13.54 -5.57
CA CYS A 33 -2.38 13.48 -6.69
C CYS A 33 -2.67 12.02 -7.05
N PRO A 34 -3.81 11.46 -6.61
CA PRO A 34 -4.15 10.06 -6.85
C PRO A 34 -4.27 9.72 -8.32
N GLY A 35 -3.73 8.57 -8.72
CA GLY A 35 -3.82 8.06 -10.09
C GLY A 35 -2.81 8.65 -11.07
N THR A 36 -1.99 9.61 -10.65
CA THR A 36 -0.88 10.14 -11.46
C THR A 36 0.38 9.29 -11.33
N VAL A 37 1.40 9.58 -12.11
CA VAL A 37 2.73 8.98 -11.99
C VAL A 37 3.44 9.61 -10.80
N TRP A 38 3.83 8.79 -9.83
CA TRP A 38 4.60 9.26 -8.69
C TRP A 38 6.08 8.96 -8.86
N ARG A 39 6.89 9.97 -8.58
CA ARG A 39 8.34 9.88 -8.64
C ARG A 39 8.94 10.25 -7.30
N ASP A 40 10.06 9.62 -6.98
CA ASP A 40 10.88 9.99 -5.84
C ASP A 40 11.63 11.32 -6.12
N THR A 41 12.37 11.79 -5.13
CA THR A 41 13.12 13.05 -5.23
C THR A 41 14.28 13.00 -6.22
N ALA A 42 14.67 11.81 -6.69
CA ALA A 42 15.64 11.62 -7.75
C ALA A 42 15.00 11.45 -9.14
N GLY A 43 13.66 11.50 -9.22
CA GLY A 43 12.92 11.39 -10.48
C GLY A 43 12.57 9.97 -10.91
N HIS A 44 12.91 8.93 -10.13
CA HIS A 44 12.56 7.55 -10.44
C HIS A 44 11.12 7.23 -10.04
N LEU A 45 10.49 6.27 -10.71
CA LEU A 45 9.17 5.79 -10.35
C LEU A 45 9.18 5.16 -8.96
N ILE A 46 8.24 5.56 -8.10
CA ILE A 46 8.06 4.93 -6.80
C ILE A 46 7.53 3.51 -7.00
N GLN A 47 8.22 2.53 -6.42
CA GLN A 47 7.91 1.11 -6.47
C GLN A 47 7.67 0.58 -5.06
N ALA A 48 6.45 0.82 -4.55
CA ALA A 48 6.05 0.39 -3.21
C ALA A 48 4.55 0.04 -3.17
N HIS A 49 4.14 -0.90 -4.04
CA HIS A 49 2.75 -1.29 -4.20
C HIS A 49 2.26 -2.17 -3.04
N SER A 50 0.96 -2.14 -2.78
CA SER A 50 0.26 -2.95 -1.75
C SER A 50 0.90 -2.90 -0.36
N GLY A 51 1.59 -1.84 -0.06
CA GLY A 51 2.45 -1.72 1.09
C GLY A 51 1.77 -1.21 2.36
N CYS A 52 2.58 -0.61 3.21
CA CYS A 52 2.15 0.10 4.41
C CYS A 52 3.05 1.32 4.67
N ILE A 53 2.56 2.21 5.51
CA ILE A 53 3.34 3.33 6.03
C ILE A 53 3.43 3.22 7.53
N ILE A 54 4.63 3.39 8.08
CA ILE A 54 4.84 3.56 9.52
C ILE A 54 5.50 4.92 9.78
N LYS A 55 5.09 5.58 10.85
CA LYS A 55 5.71 6.83 11.31
C LYS A 55 6.76 6.53 12.38
N ARG A 56 7.94 7.15 12.25
CA ARG A 56 9.00 7.06 13.24
C ARG A 56 9.66 8.43 13.43
N GLY A 57 9.50 9.01 14.61
CA GLY A 57 9.82 10.44 14.80
C GLY A 57 8.95 11.30 13.88
N ASP A 58 9.58 12.19 13.14
CA ASP A 58 8.89 13.09 12.19
C ASP A 58 8.84 12.52 10.76
N GLU A 59 9.39 11.33 10.54
CA GLU A 59 9.43 10.69 9.23
C GLU A 59 8.39 9.57 9.07
N PHE A 60 7.89 9.45 7.86
CA PHE A 60 7.07 8.35 7.36
C PHE A 60 7.92 7.45 6.50
N TYR A 61 7.75 6.15 6.65
CA TYR A 61 8.43 5.13 5.87
C TYR A 61 7.40 4.30 5.15
N LEU A 62 7.40 4.40 3.83
CA LEU A 62 6.57 3.61 2.91
C LEU A 62 7.33 2.36 2.53
N PHE A 63 6.71 1.21 2.76
CA PHE A 63 7.18 -0.10 2.31
C PHE A 63 6.20 -0.66 1.31
N GLY A 64 6.68 -1.32 0.27
CA GLY A 64 5.79 -1.98 -0.68
C GLY A 64 6.55 -2.84 -1.68
N GLU A 65 5.80 -3.56 -2.48
CA GLU A 65 6.33 -4.43 -3.51
C GLU A 65 7.06 -3.62 -4.58
N ASP A 66 8.31 -3.95 -4.85
CA ASP A 66 9.03 -3.45 -6.01
C ASP A 66 8.74 -4.34 -7.22
N ARG A 67 7.82 -3.88 -8.05
CA ARG A 67 7.38 -4.57 -9.26
C ARG A 67 8.24 -4.28 -10.48
N SER A 68 9.18 -3.32 -10.41
CA SER A 68 10.10 -3.00 -11.51
C SER A 68 11.11 -4.11 -11.77
N ARG A 69 11.39 -4.94 -10.74
CA ARG A 69 12.38 -6.01 -10.75
C ARG A 69 11.77 -7.42 -10.81
N GLN A 70 10.48 -7.53 -11.09
CA GLN A 70 9.81 -8.84 -11.09
C GLN A 70 10.32 -9.81 -12.17
N ASN A 71 11.02 -9.30 -13.20
CA ASN A 71 11.65 -10.12 -14.24
C ASN A 71 12.98 -10.75 -13.80
N GLN A 72 13.49 -10.43 -12.60
CA GLN A 72 14.66 -11.13 -12.06
C GLN A 72 14.21 -12.50 -11.54
N PRO A 73 14.62 -13.60 -12.20
CA PRO A 73 14.28 -14.94 -11.74
C PRO A 73 14.81 -15.16 -10.33
N ASN A 74 14.08 -15.92 -9.53
CA ASN A 74 14.48 -16.33 -8.18
C ASN A 74 14.68 -15.22 -7.14
N ARG A 75 14.32 -13.96 -7.40
CA ARG A 75 14.40 -12.88 -6.39
C ARG A 75 13.11 -12.07 -6.30
N ARG A 76 12.78 -11.60 -5.08
CA ARG A 76 11.69 -10.64 -4.82
C ARG A 76 12.22 -9.51 -3.97
N TYR A 77 11.66 -8.32 -4.20
CA TYR A 77 12.12 -7.09 -3.61
C TYR A 77 10.98 -6.35 -2.90
N VAL A 78 11.32 -5.72 -1.80
CA VAL A 78 10.46 -4.73 -1.14
C VAL A 78 11.21 -3.41 -1.13
N GLY A 79 10.63 -2.39 -1.73
CA GLY A 79 11.13 -1.01 -1.71
C GLY A 79 10.81 -0.33 -0.39
N CYS A 80 11.64 0.64 -0.03
CA CYS A 80 11.43 1.52 1.11
C CYS A 80 11.69 2.96 0.70
N TYR A 81 10.79 3.85 1.08
CA TYR A 81 10.91 5.30 0.83
C TYR A 81 10.63 6.05 2.12
N ARG A 82 11.31 7.18 2.35
CA ARG A 82 11.06 8.05 3.50
C ARG A 82 10.56 9.42 3.08
N SER A 83 9.70 10.01 3.89
CA SER A 83 9.12 11.34 3.67
C SER A 83 8.76 12.00 5.00
N THR A 84 8.78 13.33 5.06
CA THR A 84 8.26 14.11 6.21
C THR A 84 6.86 14.68 5.95
N ASP A 85 6.37 14.60 4.70
CA ASP A 85 5.14 15.29 4.27
C ASP A 85 4.16 14.41 3.45
N LEU A 86 4.53 13.14 3.16
CA LEU A 86 3.80 12.19 2.32
C LEU A 86 3.76 12.55 0.82
N ILE A 87 4.47 13.59 0.42
CA ILE A 87 4.52 14.09 -0.97
C ILE A 87 5.90 13.82 -1.57
N HIS A 88 6.95 14.25 -0.86
CA HIS A 88 8.33 14.10 -1.30
C HIS A 88 8.94 12.83 -0.69
N TRP A 89 9.17 11.85 -1.51
CA TRP A 89 9.67 10.55 -1.11
C TRP A 89 11.13 10.36 -1.54
N HIS A 90 12.00 10.07 -0.58
CA HIS A 90 13.39 9.68 -0.82
C HIS A 90 13.50 8.16 -0.87
N ASP A 91 14.10 7.63 -1.91
CA ASP A 91 14.37 6.19 -2.02
C ASP A 91 15.43 5.77 -0.98
N CYS A 92 15.07 4.83 -0.13
CA CYS A 92 15.98 4.17 0.82
C CYS A 92 16.53 2.84 0.25
N GLY A 93 16.18 2.51 -0.97
CA GLY A 93 16.53 1.28 -1.65
C GLY A 93 15.66 0.07 -1.28
N ALA A 94 16.02 -1.08 -1.83
CA ALA A 94 15.33 -2.32 -1.54
C ALA A 94 15.77 -2.86 -0.17
N VAL A 95 14.84 -2.84 0.80
CA VAL A 95 15.05 -3.36 2.17
C VAL A 95 14.90 -4.87 2.27
N VAL A 96 14.25 -5.49 1.27
CA VAL A 96 14.22 -6.94 1.05
C VAL A 96 14.78 -7.22 -0.33
N ARG A 97 15.72 -8.15 -0.39
CA ARG A 97 16.29 -8.73 -1.62
C ARG A 97 16.31 -10.24 -1.45
N LEU A 98 15.10 -10.82 -1.38
CA LEU A 98 14.96 -12.23 -1.02
C LEU A 98 15.20 -13.11 -2.25
N LYS A 99 16.26 -13.94 -2.18
CA LYS A 99 16.40 -15.09 -3.06
C LYS A 99 15.35 -16.12 -2.65
N ASN A 100 14.88 -16.94 -3.60
CA ASN A 100 13.89 -17.99 -3.31
C ASN A 100 14.33 -18.78 -2.06
N PRO A 101 13.56 -18.71 -0.96
CA PRO A 101 13.98 -19.27 0.32
C PRO A 101 13.81 -20.80 0.39
N ASP A 102 13.01 -21.37 -0.50
CA ASP A 102 12.78 -22.82 -0.62
C ASP A 102 12.38 -23.17 -2.07
N PRO A 103 13.35 -23.51 -2.95
CA PRO A 103 13.07 -23.84 -4.34
C PRO A 103 12.19 -25.09 -4.55
N LYS A 104 12.09 -25.98 -3.57
CA LYS A 104 11.21 -27.15 -3.63
C LYS A 104 9.75 -26.75 -3.38
N LEU A 105 9.53 -25.74 -2.55
CA LEU A 105 8.21 -25.23 -2.19
C LEU A 105 7.76 -24.11 -3.13
N PHE A 106 8.68 -23.17 -3.43
CA PHE A 106 8.42 -22.03 -4.30
C PHE A 106 9.11 -22.25 -5.65
N THR A 107 8.38 -22.70 -6.65
CA THR A 107 8.88 -22.87 -8.01
C THR A 107 9.14 -21.49 -8.68
N HIS A 108 9.56 -21.46 -9.93
CA HIS A 108 9.68 -20.23 -10.72
C HIS A 108 8.48 -19.34 -10.51
N ASP A 109 8.43 -18.13 -10.70
CA ASP A 109 7.27 -17.21 -10.57
C ASP A 109 6.61 -17.16 -9.19
N TRP A 110 7.33 -17.52 -8.13
CA TRP A 110 6.86 -17.33 -6.77
C TRP A 110 6.66 -15.85 -6.47
N VAL A 111 5.82 -15.52 -5.48
CA VAL A 111 5.46 -14.14 -5.12
C VAL A 111 5.85 -13.82 -3.69
N LEU A 112 6.11 -12.53 -3.43
CA LEU A 112 6.24 -11.92 -2.12
C LEU A 112 5.46 -10.61 -2.18
N GLU A 113 4.29 -10.59 -1.57
CA GLU A 113 3.30 -9.54 -1.78
C GLU A 113 2.84 -8.92 -0.46
N ARG A 114 2.27 -7.73 -0.52
CA ARG A 114 1.61 -7.02 0.59
C ARG A 114 2.48 -6.89 1.84
N PRO A 115 3.73 -6.43 1.76
CA PRO A 115 4.57 -6.28 2.94
C PRO A 115 3.94 -5.30 3.93
N LYS A 116 3.92 -5.69 5.20
CA LYS A 116 3.45 -4.87 6.32
C LYS A 116 4.49 -4.89 7.41
N VAL A 117 4.86 -3.73 7.92
CA VAL A 117 5.93 -3.57 8.91
C VAL A 117 5.36 -3.00 10.19
N LEU A 118 5.77 -3.58 11.33
CA LEU A 118 5.52 -3.05 12.66
C LEU A 118 6.82 -2.95 13.46
N TYR A 119 6.92 -1.94 14.32
CA TYR A 119 7.99 -1.84 15.29
C TYR A 119 7.59 -2.51 16.60
N ASN A 120 8.37 -3.48 17.02
CA ASN A 120 8.21 -4.14 18.31
C ASN A 120 9.03 -3.41 19.38
N ARG A 121 8.33 -2.71 20.29
CA ARG A 121 8.96 -1.92 21.36
C ARG A 121 9.68 -2.78 22.40
N PHE A 122 9.27 -4.05 22.54
CA PHE A 122 9.83 -4.98 23.52
C PHE A 122 11.16 -5.58 23.06
N THR A 123 11.27 -5.91 21.77
CA THR A 123 12.49 -6.52 21.20
C THR A 123 13.37 -5.53 20.49
N HIS A 124 12.92 -4.28 20.35
CA HIS A 124 13.57 -3.23 19.56
C HIS A 124 13.87 -3.67 18.11
N ARG A 125 12.90 -4.39 17.50
CA ARG A 125 12.98 -4.90 16.14
C ARG A 125 11.84 -4.39 15.27
N TYR A 126 12.13 -4.23 14.00
CA TYR A 126 11.12 -4.10 12.96
C TYR A 126 10.79 -5.50 12.46
N VAL A 127 9.50 -5.82 12.45
CA VAL A 127 8.99 -7.12 11.99
C VAL A 127 8.12 -6.87 10.77
N MET A 128 8.47 -7.52 9.67
CA MET A 128 7.70 -7.48 8.43
C MET A 128 7.00 -8.83 8.25
N TYR A 129 5.72 -8.76 7.93
CA TYR A 129 4.96 -9.86 7.37
C TYR A 129 4.69 -9.57 5.90
N ALA A 130 4.69 -10.61 5.08
CA ALA A 130 4.30 -10.53 3.68
C ALA A 130 3.61 -11.83 3.25
N HIS A 131 2.70 -11.76 2.31
CA HIS A 131 2.20 -12.93 1.62
C HIS A 131 3.32 -13.54 0.79
N ILE A 132 3.52 -14.84 0.89
CA ILE A 132 4.47 -15.61 0.08
C ILE A 132 3.80 -16.84 -0.50
N ASP A 133 3.91 -17.02 -1.81
CA ASP A 133 3.21 -18.11 -2.49
C ASP A 133 3.95 -18.56 -3.75
N GLY A 134 3.54 -19.69 -4.31
CA GLY A 134 3.87 -20.08 -5.66
C GLY A 134 2.96 -19.41 -6.69
N ARG A 135 3.29 -19.56 -7.97
CA ARG A 135 2.53 -18.99 -9.10
C ARG A 135 1.03 -19.26 -9.05
N ARG A 136 0.62 -20.43 -8.55
CA ARG A 136 -0.79 -20.84 -8.50
C ARG A 136 -1.51 -20.41 -7.23
N TYR A 137 -0.86 -19.65 -6.35
CA TYR A 137 -1.41 -19.22 -5.07
C TYR A 137 -1.99 -20.35 -4.20
N SER A 138 -1.40 -21.55 -4.28
CA SER A 138 -1.89 -22.75 -3.59
C SER A 138 -1.23 -22.99 -2.22
N LEU A 139 -0.05 -22.39 -1.99
CA LEU A 139 0.66 -22.55 -0.73
C LEU A 139 0.04 -21.70 0.37
N ALA A 140 -0.43 -20.50 0.04
CA ALA A 140 -1.17 -19.58 0.89
C ALA A 140 -0.49 -19.40 2.27
N ARG A 141 0.73 -18.83 2.27
CA ARG A 141 1.57 -18.66 3.46
C ARG A 141 1.88 -17.21 3.73
N VAL A 142 2.22 -16.91 4.96
CA VAL A 142 2.89 -15.67 5.33
C VAL A 142 4.39 -15.89 5.49
N ALA A 143 5.19 -14.94 5.05
CA ALA A 143 6.61 -14.80 5.37
C ALA A 143 6.78 -13.87 6.56
N VAL A 144 7.78 -14.14 7.41
CA VAL A 144 8.21 -13.27 8.51
C VAL A 144 9.66 -12.88 8.29
N LEU A 145 9.91 -11.58 8.31
CA LEU A 145 11.25 -11.01 8.16
C LEU A 145 11.50 -10.00 9.29
N ILE A 146 12.76 -9.83 9.66
CA ILE A 146 13.14 -8.91 10.75
C ILE A 146 14.31 -8.00 10.36
N SER A 147 14.32 -6.79 10.94
CA SER A 147 15.45 -5.88 10.89
C SER A 147 15.69 -5.19 12.23
N ARG A 148 16.93 -4.72 12.45
CA ARG A 148 17.29 -3.84 13.57
C ARG A 148 16.98 -2.38 13.29
N THR A 149 17.02 -1.98 12.02
CA THR A 149 16.78 -0.62 11.55
C THR A 149 15.58 -0.57 10.62
N ILE A 150 14.92 0.59 10.54
CA ILE A 150 13.68 0.73 9.78
C ILE A 150 13.91 0.54 8.28
N ALA A 151 14.94 1.16 7.72
CA ALA A 151 15.30 1.09 6.31
C ALA A 151 16.46 0.11 6.05
N GLY A 152 16.80 -0.74 7.02
CA GLY A 152 17.85 -1.75 6.85
C GLY A 152 17.34 -3.02 6.18
N HIS A 153 18.27 -3.94 5.91
CA HIS A 153 17.91 -5.21 5.33
C HIS A 153 17.06 -6.06 6.27
N TYR A 154 15.90 -6.47 5.78
CA TYR A 154 15.03 -7.40 6.49
C TYR A 154 15.45 -8.83 6.16
N ARG A 155 15.90 -9.55 7.19
CA ARG A 155 16.30 -10.94 7.07
C ARG A 155 15.07 -11.85 7.17
N TYR A 156 14.86 -12.69 6.17
CA TYR A 156 13.84 -13.74 6.18
C TYR A 156 14.11 -14.74 7.31
N LEU A 157 13.05 -15.09 8.03
CA LEU A 157 13.10 -16.10 9.10
C LEU A 157 12.44 -17.40 8.66
N ARG A 158 11.22 -17.30 8.15
CA ARG A 158 10.39 -18.47 7.79
C ARG A 158 9.12 -18.06 7.08
N SER A 159 8.40 -19.06 6.55
CA SER A 159 7.03 -18.93 6.09
C SER A 159 6.15 -20.05 6.65
N PHE A 160 4.88 -19.78 6.87
CA PHE A 160 3.92 -20.74 7.43
C PHE A 160 2.48 -20.34 7.12
N ARG A 161 1.56 -21.28 7.31
CA ARG A 161 0.11 -21.00 7.36
C ARG A 161 -0.26 -20.60 8.78
N PRO A 162 -0.80 -19.38 8.99
CA PRO A 162 -1.16 -18.92 10.34
C PRO A 162 -2.21 -19.83 10.97
N LEU A 163 -1.90 -20.42 12.12
CA LEU A 163 -2.78 -21.36 12.82
C LEU A 163 -3.27 -22.54 11.95
N GLY A 164 -2.51 -22.92 10.92
CA GLY A 164 -2.87 -23.95 9.94
C GLY A 164 -3.76 -23.48 8.80
N HIS A 165 -4.29 -22.25 8.85
CA HIS A 165 -5.20 -21.71 7.82
C HIS A 165 -4.46 -21.14 6.61
N GLN A 166 -5.14 -21.10 5.48
CA GLN A 166 -4.66 -20.36 4.31
C GLN A 166 -4.45 -18.89 4.65
N SER A 167 -3.44 -18.29 4.08
CA SER A 167 -3.20 -16.85 4.21
C SER A 167 -2.67 -16.31 2.89
N ARG A 168 -3.50 -15.54 2.22
CA ARG A 168 -3.10 -14.82 1.01
C ARG A 168 -2.91 -13.36 1.35
N ASP A 169 -3.77 -12.48 0.90
CA ASP A 169 -3.67 -11.07 1.24
C ASP A 169 -3.67 -10.82 2.74
N ILE A 170 -2.80 -9.93 3.17
CA ILE A 170 -2.65 -9.61 4.59
C ILE A 170 -2.78 -8.11 4.88
N GLY A 171 -3.23 -7.82 6.09
CA GLY A 171 -3.14 -6.54 6.76
C GLY A 171 -2.49 -6.70 8.13
N MET A 172 -1.99 -5.64 8.71
CA MET A 172 -1.49 -5.63 10.09
C MET A 172 -2.00 -4.41 10.84
N TYR A 173 -2.27 -4.62 12.11
CA TYR A 173 -2.70 -3.57 13.03
C TYR A 173 -1.93 -3.65 14.35
N GLN A 174 -1.48 -2.52 14.85
CA GLN A 174 -0.87 -2.39 16.17
C GLN A 174 -1.72 -1.46 17.04
N SER A 175 -2.14 -1.97 18.19
CA SER A 175 -2.89 -1.21 19.17
C SER A 175 -1.96 -0.31 20.01
N ARG A 176 -2.53 0.69 20.70
CA ARG A 176 -1.77 1.64 21.53
C ARG A 176 -0.96 0.95 22.64
N ASN A 177 -1.46 -0.16 23.19
CA ASN A 177 -0.78 -0.95 24.23
C ASN A 177 0.32 -1.86 23.67
N GLY A 178 0.61 -1.79 22.36
CA GLY A 178 1.67 -2.57 21.73
C GLY A 178 1.27 -3.99 21.31
N LYS A 179 0.04 -4.43 21.51
CA LYS A 179 -0.43 -5.69 20.90
C LYS A 179 -0.52 -5.54 19.41
N ALA A 180 -0.12 -6.57 18.69
CA ALA A 180 -0.17 -6.59 17.24
C ALA A 180 -1.08 -7.70 16.72
N TYR A 181 -1.70 -7.45 15.60
CA TYR A 181 -2.67 -8.34 14.97
C TYR A 181 -2.35 -8.48 13.48
N LEU A 182 -2.46 -9.72 13.01
CA LEU A 182 -2.44 -10.07 11.60
C LEU A 182 -3.89 -10.23 11.12
N LEU A 183 -4.24 -9.54 10.07
CA LEU A 183 -5.43 -9.80 9.29
C LEU A 183 -5.00 -10.64 8.10
N PHE A 184 -5.70 -11.71 7.79
CA PHE A 184 -5.33 -12.53 6.65
C PHE A 184 -6.53 -13.18 5.98
N GLU A 185 -6.47 -13.23 4.66
CA GLU A 185 -7.44 -13.90 3.84
C GLU A 185 -7.32 -15.42 4.02
N ASP A 186 -8.29 -16.01 4.70
CA ASP A 186 -8.51 -17.45 4.80
C ASP A 186 -9.57 -17.82 3.75
N ARG A 187 -9.12 -17.98 2.52
CA ARG A 187 -10.02 -18.08 1.35
C ARG A 187 -11.18 -19.07 1.49
N PRO A 188 -11.02 -20.25 2.10
CA PRO A 188 -12.16 -21.15 2.31
C PRO A 188 -13.22 -20.62 3.27
N SER A 189 -12.86 -19.74 4.23
CA SER A 189 -13.73 -19.36 5.34
C SER A 189 -14.11 -17.87 5.37
N GLY A 190 -13.35 -17.01 4.69
CA GLY A 190 -13.50 -15.56 4.74
C GLY A 190 -12.16 -14.89 5.06
N PHE A 191 -12.08 -14.07 6.12
CA PHE A 191 -10.80 -13.56 6.63
C PHE A 191 -10.74 -13.59 8.14
N ARG A 192 -9.53 -13.62 8.68
CA ARG A 192 -9.29 -13.73 10.11
C ARG A 192 -8.55 -12.52 10.67
N ILE A 193 -8.82 -12.21 11.92
CA ILE A 193 -8.01 -11.34 12.76
C ILE A 193 -7.36 -12.21 13.84
N ALA A 194 -6.04 -12.24 13.88
CA ALA A 194 -5.28 -13.06 14.82
C ALA A 194 -4.27 -12.22 15.61
N GLU A 195 -4.16 -12.49 16.92
CA GLU A 195 -3.18 -11.84 17.80
C GLU A 195 -1.80 -12.44 17.58
N LEU A 196 -0.79 -11.58 17.44
CA LEU A 196 0.61 -11.99 17.38
C LEU A 196 1.18 -12.23 18.80
N SER A 197 2.23 -13.04 18.87
CA SER A 197 3.03 -13.19 20.09
C SER A 197 3.68 -11.85 20.49
N ARG A 198 4.19 -11.77 21.74
CA ARG A 198 4.80 -10.55 22.29
C ARG A 198 5.98 -10.02 21.44
N ASN A 199 6.73 -10.91 20.81
CA ASN A 199 7.84 -10.55 19.91
C ASN A 199 7.42 -10.36 18.46
N TYR A 200 6.13 -10.51 18.13
CA TYR A 200 5.52 -10.44 16.79
C TYR A 200 5.99 -11.52 15.80
N LEU A 201 6.73 -12.53 16.24
CA LEU A 201 7.27 -13.53 15.32
C LEU A 201 6.32 -14.70 15.07
N HIS A 202 5.29 -14.87 15.89
CA HIS A 202 4.33 -15.97 15.80
C HIS A 202 2.90 -15.45 15.85
N VAL A 203 1.99 -16.16 15.21
CA VAL A 203 0.55 -15.98 15.41
C VAL A 203 0.15 -16.80 16.64
N LYS A 204 -0.39 -16.11 17.66
CA LYS A 204 -0.68 -16.70 18.98
C LYS A 204 -2.05 -17.36 19.03
N LYS A 205 -3.07 -16.65 18.55
CA LYS A 205 -4.45 -17.13 18.59
C LYS A 205 -5.35 -16.39 17.63
N ASN A 206 -6.38 -17.06 17.16
CA ASN A 206 -7.47 -16.43 16.43
C ASN A 206 -8.29 -15.53 17.36
N ILE A 207 -8.60 -14.32 16.94
CA ILE A 207 -9.45 -13.37 17.66
C ILE A 207 -10.85 -13.37 17.08
N CYS A 208 -10.96 -13.38 15.75
CA CYS A 208 -12.23 -13.36 15.05
C CYS A 208 -12.06 -14.01 13.65
N LEU A 209 -13.04 -14.80 13.25
CA LEU A 209 -13.28 -15.18 11.87
C LEU A 209 -14.47 -14.34 11.38
N ILE A 210 -14.30 -13.68 10.25
CA ILE A 210 -15.35 -12.92 9.58
C ILE A 210 -15.68 -13.66 8.29
N HIS A 211 -16.90 -14.16 8.19
CA HIS A 211 -17.40 -14.92 7.04
C HIS A 211 -17.73 -14.01 5.85
N GLN A 212 -16.72 -13.25 5.44
CA GLN A 212 -16.75 -12.39 4.27
C GLN A 212 -15.48 -12.60 3.48
N HIS A 213 -15.60 -12.95 2.22
CA HIS A 213 -14.45 -13.19 1.34
C HIS A 213 -13.91 -11.86 0.83
N LEU A 214 -12.82 -11.39 1.45
CA LEU A 214 -12.15 -10.12 1.13
C LEU A 214 -10.64 -10.30 1.09
N GLU A 215 -10.02 -9.53 0.21
CA GLU A 215 -8.59 -9.33 0.07
C GLU A 215 -8.24 -7.84 0.28
N GLY A 216 -6.94 -7.47 0.27
CA GLY A 216 -6.52 -6.08 0.42
C GLY A 216 -6.89 -5.45 1.76
N LEU A 217 -6.79 -6.20 2.86
CA LEU A 217 -7.31 -5.84 4.17
C LEU A 217 -6.57 -4.66 4.83
N GLY A 218 -7.31 -3.66 5.26
CA GLY A 218 -6.84 -2.56 6.11
C GLY A 218 -7.69 -2.42 7.37
N LEU A 219 -7.06 -2.14 8.52
CA LEU A 219 -7.74 -1.95 9.80
C LEU A 219 -7.24 -0.70 10.51
N VAL A 220 -8.17 0.08 11.06
CA VAL A 220 -7.86 1.23 11.91
C VAL A 220 -8.82 1.30 13.11
N HIS A 221 -8.34 1.82 14.24
CA HIS A 221 -9.16 2.20 15.37
C HIS A 221 -9.30 3.73 15.39
N TYR A 222 -10.54 4.20 15.27
CA TYR A 222 -10.86 5.63 15.18
C TYR A 222 -12.15 5.93 15.95
N GLN A 223 -12.15 6.96 16.79
CA GLN A 223 -13.29 7.41 17.59
C GLN A 223 -14.06 6.26 18.30
N GLY A 224 -13.32 5.39 18.98
CA GLY A 224 -13.92 4.30 19.76
C GLY A 224 -14.35 3.06 18.98
N LEU A 225 -14.27 3.08 17.65
CA LEU A 225 -14.62 1.96 16.77
C LEU A 225 -13.42 1.44 15.99
N TYR A 226 -13.42 0.15 15.72
CA TYR A 226 -12.59 -0.48 14.71
C TYR A 226 -13.30 -0.41 13.36
N TYR A 227 -12.55 -0.08 12.33
CA TYR A 227 -13.00 -0.05 10.94
C TYR A 227 -12.11 -0.98 10.14
N VAL A 228 -12.68 -1.98 9.50
CA VAL A 228 -12.00 -2.86 8.54
C VAL A 228 -12.46 -2.51 7.14
N ILE A 229 -11.51 -2.43 6.21
CA ILE A 229 -11.78 -2.25 4.77
C ILE A 229 -11.17 -3.43 4.04
N GLY A 230 -11.83 -3.89 2.98
CA GLY A 230 -11.31 -4.89 2.07
C GLY A 230 -11.94 -4.79 0.70
N SER A 231 -11.36 -5.48 -0.26
CA SER A 231 -11.84 -5.61 -1.63
C SER A 231 -12.36 -7.03 -1.87
N HIS A 232 -13.34 -7.19 -2.77
CA HIS A 232 -13.80 -8.52 -3.16
C HIS A 232 -12.72 -9.25 -3.99
N LEU A 233 -12.84 -10.57 -4.09
CA LEU A 233 -11.87 -11.45 -4.75
C LEU A 233 -12.02 -11.38 -6.27
N THR A 234 -11.44 -10.38 -6.90
CA THR A 234 -11.43 -10.21 -8.36
C THR A 234 -10.02 -10.17 -8.97
N GLY A 235 -9.02 -10.62 -8.21
CA GLY A 235 -7.62 -10.57 -8.62
C GLY A 235 -7.18 -9.13 -8.91
N TRP A 236 -6.59 -8.89 -10.07
CA TRP A 236 -6.15 -7.55 -10.49
C TRP A 236 -7.29 -6.65 -11.00
N GLY A 237 -8.51 -7.15 -11.12
CA GLY A 237 -9.68 -6.39 -11.57
C GLY A 237 -10.23 -5.50 -10.44
N PRO A 238 -10.58 -4.23 -10.71
CA PRO A 238 -11.16 -3.37 -9.69
C PRO A 238 -12.59 -3.78 -9.35
N ASN A 239 -12.97 -3.61 -8.09
CA ASN A 239 -14.30 -3.88 -7.58
C ASN A 239 -14.73 -2.81 -6.54
N PRO A 240 -16.01 -2.78 -6.12
CA PRO A 240 -16.41 -1.98 -4.98
C PRO A 240 -15.75 -2.50 -3.70
N ASN A 241 -14.86 -1.70 -3.09
CA ASN A 241 -14.33 -2.06 -1.77
C ASN A 241 -15.38 -1.76 -0.70
N VAL A 242 -15.35 -2.56 0.36
CA VAL A 242 -16.35 -2.51 1.43
C VAL A 242 -15.71 -2.33 2.80
N TYR A 243 -16.49 -1.86 3.76
CA TYR A 243 -16.07 -1.72 5.15
C TYR A 243 -17.10 -2.30 6.12
N ALA A 244 -16.63 -2.65 7.30
CA ALA A 244 -17.47 -2.95 8.46
C ALA A 244 -16.86 -2.30 9.72
N THR A 245 -17.66 -2.16 10.77
CA THR A 245 -17.26 -1.57 12.05
C THR A 245 -17.59 -2.47 13.23
N ALA A 246 -16.80 -2.35 14.30
CA ALA A 246 -17.05 -3.02 15.57
C ALA A 246 -16.49 -2.23 16.75
N LYS A 247 -17.05 -2.40 17.94
CA LYS A 247 -16.50 -1.86 19.19
C LYS A 247 -15.28 -2.67 19.68
N SER A 248 -15.13 -3.90 19.23
CA SER A 248 -14.08 -4.82 19.61
C SER A 248 -13.55 -5.58 18.39
N LEU A 249 -12.27 -5.96 18.40
CA LEU A 249 -11.70 -6.84 17.36
C LEU A 249 -12.38 -8.22 17.30
N ARG A 250 -13.08 -8.62 18.36
CA ARG A 250 -13.88 -9.84 18.40
C ARG A 250 -15.23 -9.70 17.71
N GLY A 251 -15.61 -8.48 17.38
CA GLY A 251 -16.96 -8.14 16.91
C GLY A 251 -17.94 -7.86 18.06
N PRO A 252 -19.25 -7.94 17.81
CA PRO A 252 -19.81 -8.21 16.49
C PRO A 252 -19.48 -7.11 15.48
N TRP A 253 -19.22 -7.53 14.24
CA TRP A 253 -18.97 -6.61 13.12
C TRP A 253 -20.28 -6.25 12.44
N SER A 254 -20.41 -5.01 12.04
CA SER A 254 -21.58 -4.55 11.27
C SER A 254 -21.65 -5.23 9.90
N THR A 255 -22.78 -5.14 9.24
CA THR A 255 -22.91 -5.49 7.83
C THR A 255 -21.93 -4.67 6.99
N PHE A 256 -21.31 -5.33 6.00
CA PHE A 256 -20.39 -4.67 5.07
C PHE A 256 -21.14 -3.72 4.12
N ARG A 257 -20.56 -2.55 3.89
CA ARG A 257 -21.08 -1.49 3.03
C ARG A 257 -19.99 -0.94 2.13
N ASN A 258 -20.36 -0.47 0.94
CA ASN A 258 -19.44 0.15 0.01
C ASN A 258 -18.82 1.43 0.60
N ILE A 259 -17.52 1.66 0.33
CA ILE A 259 -16.80 2.89 0.72
C ILE A 259 -16.92 4.01 -0.30
N ALA A 260 -17.40 3.71 -1.51
CA ALA A 260 -17.58 4.66 -2.63
C ALA A 260 -18.80 4.22 -3.46
N PRO A 261 -19.29 5.03 -4.42
CA PRO A 261 -20.34 4.60 -5.33
C PRO A 261 -19.90 3.32 -6.06
N PRO A 262 -20.69 2.22 -6.00
CA PRO A 262 -20.25 0.89 -6.46
C PRO A 262 -19.89 0.86 -7.95
N GLN A 263 -20.57 1.67 -8.79
CA GLN A 263 -20.27 1.79 -10.22
C GLN A 263 -18.87 2.33 -10.51
N THR A 264 -18.26 3.06 -9.56
CA THR A 264 -16.89 3.56 -9.70
C THR A 264 -15.85 2.48 -9.44
N LYS A 265 -16.25 1.31 -8.90
CA LYS A 265 -15.34 0.24 -8.48
C LYS A 265 -14.21 0.79 -7.61
N THR A 266 -14.60 1.62 -6.61
CA THR A 266 -13.65 2.33 -5.72
C THR A 266 -12.62 3.16 -6.51
N TYR A 267 -13.09 3.86 -7.53
CA TYR A 267 -12.27 4.64 -8.47
C TYR A 267 -11.16 3.80 -9.13
N HIS A 268 -11.47 2.54 -9.45
CA HIS A 268 -10.57 1.54 -10.02
C HIS A 268 -9.37 1.26 -9.11
N SER A 269 -9.59 1.13 -7.79
CA SER A 269 -8.52 0.80 -6.85
C SER A 269 -8.89 -0.36 -5.93
N GLN A 270 -7.87 -1.06 -5.48
CA GLN A 270 -7.92 -2.08 -4.44
C GLN A 270 -7.29 -1.54 -3.17
N SER A 271 -7.95 -1.71 -2.02
CA SER A 271 -7.41 -1.33 -0.71
C SER A 271 -6.13 -2.09 -0.36
N GLY A 272 -5.25 -1.48 0.41
CA GLY A 272 -4.00 -2.09 0.86
C GLY A 272 -3.65 -1.74 2.31
N PHE A 273 -3.98 -0.52 2.75
CA PHE A 273 -3.64 -0.05 4.09
C PHE A 273 -4.48 1.18 4.49
N LEU A 274 -4.60 1.41 5.78
CA LEU A 274 -5.20 2.61 6.38
C LEU A 274 -4.18 3.32 7.25
N LEU A 275 -3.74 4.50 6.81
CA LEU A 275 -2.81 5.33 7.55
C LEU A 275 -3.56 6.33 8.43
N LYS A 276 -3.42 6.21 9.76
CA LYS A 276 -3.96 7.21 10.70
C LYS A 276 -2.90 8.28 11.01
N ILE A 277 -3.23 9.53 10.78
CA ILE A 277 -2.41 10.69 11.09
C ILE A 277 -3.08 11.48 12.19
N THR A 278 -2.44 11.54 13.35
CA THR A 278 -2.93 12.30 14.51
C THR A 278 -2.13 13.59 14.61
N GLY A 279 -2.77 14.70 14.33
CA GLY A 279 -2.23 16.03 14.51
C GLY A 279 -2.77 16.73 15.78
N THR A 280 -2.35 17.97 16.02
CA THR A 280 -2.76 18.76 17.18
C THR A 280 -4.19 19.28 17.10
N ARG A 281 -4.75 19.40 15.87
CA ARG A 281 -6.12 19.91 15.65
C ARG A 281 -7.08 18.81 15.21
N ARG A 282 -6.57 17.85 14.42
CA ARG A 282 -7.40 16.83 13.78
C ARG A 282 -6.65 15.49 13.66
N THR A 283 -7.41 14.41 13.67
CA THR A 283 -6.94 13.09 13.26
C THR A 283 -7.64 12.71 11.97
N ASP A 284 -6.87 12.38 10.95
CA ASP A 284 -7.37 11.90 9.67
C ASP A 284 -6.92 10.46 9.40
N VAL A 285 -7.68 9.77 8.59
CA VAL A 285 -7.36 8.41 8.10
C VAL A 285 -7.25 8.48 6.59
N ILE A 286 -6.08 8.08 6.08
CA ILE A 286 -5.82 8.04 4.65
C ILE A 286 -6.01 6.60 4.16
N TYR A 287 -6.84 6.42 3.15
CA TYR A 287 -6.97 5.21 2.37
C TYR A 287 -5.76 5.09 1.45
N LEU A 288 -5.03 3.99 1.52
CA LEU A 288 -3.96 3.65 0.60
C LEU A 288 -4.43 2.49 -0.28
N GLY A 289 -4.67 2.78 -1.54
CA GLY A 289 -5.08 1.80 -2.54
C GLY A 289 -4.17 1.83 -3.76
N ASP A 290 -4.18 0.72 -4.49
CA ASP A 290 -3.46 0.57 -5.75
C ASP A 290 -4.46 0.45 -6.91
N ARG A 291 -4.22 1.21 -7.95
CA ARG A 291 -4.85 1.04 -9.27
C ARG A 291 -3.93 0.17 -10.11
N TRP A 292 -4.24 -1.11 -10.12
CA TRP A 292 -3.42 -2.10 -10.81
C TRP A 292 -3.44 -1.94 -12.32
N ASN A 293 -2.27 -2.10 -12.93
CA ASN A 293 -2.13 -2.32 -14.36
C ASN A 293 -1.70 -3.78 -14.59
N PRO A 294 -2.64 -4.71 -14.86
CA PRO A 294 -2.32 -6.14 -14.95
C PRO A 294 -1.31 -6.50 -16.05
N ARG A 295 -1.21 -5.68 -17.09
CA ARG A 295 -0.24 -5.89 -18.18
C ARG A 295 1.17 -5.47 -17.80
N GLN A 296 1.29 -4.50 -16.88
CA GLN A 296 2.56 -3.90 -16.46
C GLN A 296 2.45 -3.49 -14.99
N LEU A 297 2.53 -4.43 -14.06
CA LEU A 297 2.30 -4.18 -12.63
C LEU A 297 3.22 -3.09 -12.06
N TRP A 298 4.45 -2.96 -12.58
CA TRP A 298 5.37 -1.87 -12.21
C TRP A 298 4.84 -0.47 -12.58
N ASN A 299 3.92 -0.39 -13.52
CA ASN A 299 3.29 0.84 -14.00
C ASN A 299 1.89 1.04 -13.40
N SER A 300 1.59 0.44 -12.26
CA SER A 300 0.39 0.68 -11.47
C SER A 300 0.41 2.09 -10.85
N ARG A 301 -0.71 2.56 -10.34
CA ARG A 301 -0.86 3.91 -9.77
C ARG A 301 -1.38 3.81 -8.34
N TYR A 302 -1.08 4.82 -7.55
CA TYR A 302 -1.56 4.95 -6.18
C TYR A 302 -2.84 5.77 -6.13
N ILE A 303 -3.83 5.28 -5.41
CA ILE A 303 -5.06 6.00 -5.07
C ILE A 303 -5.04 6.20 -3.56
N TRP A 304 -4.37 7.28 -3.13
CA TRP A 304 -4.34 7.65 -1.72
C TRP A 304 -5.24 8.84 -1.48
N MET A 305 -6.20 8.68 -0.58
CA MET A 305 -7.22 9.69 -0.32
C MET A 305 -7.56 9.76 1.17
N PRO A 306 -7.72 10.96 1.72
CA PRO A 306 -8.35 11.12 3.03
C PRO A 306 -9.76 10.55 3.01
N LEU A 307 -10.08 9.69 3.98
CA LEU A 307 -11.42 9.16 4.17
C LEU A 307 -12.30 10.16 4.94
N GLN A 308 -13.56 10.22 4.58
CA GLN A 308 -14.59 10.71 5.48
C GLN A 308 -14.98 9.55 6.39
N ILE A 309 -14.52 9.58 7.64
CA ILE A 309 -14.65 8.47 8.59
C ILE A 309 -15.11 9.00 9.96
N GLY A 310 -16.02 8.30 10.59
CA GLY A 310 -16.55 8.62 11.92
C GLY A 310 -17.97 8.11 12.08
N GLU A 311 -18.44 8.05 13.32
CA GLU A 311 -19.83 7.66 13.67
C GLU A 311 -20.28 6.33 13.01
N GLY A 312 -19.35 5.39 12.85
CA GLY A 312 -19.63 4.10 12.19
C GLY A 312 -19.74 4.16 10.67
N LYS A 313 -19.42 5.29 10.04
CA LYS A 313 -19.48 5.48 8.59
C LYS A 313 -18.09 5.64 8.00
N VAL A 314 -17.94 5.19 6.75
CA VAL A 314 -16.73 5.40 5.92
C VAL A 314 -17.17 5.77 4.52
N TRP A 315 -16.54 6.80 3.98
CA TRP A 315 -16.72 7.20 2.59
C TRP A 315 -15.40 7.64 1.98
N LEU A 316 -15.11 7.11 0.80
CA LEU A 316 -13.97 7.50 -0.02
C LEU A 316 -14.45 8.53 -1.04
N PRO A 317 -14.09 9.81 -0.90
CA PRO A 317 -14.49 10.84 -1.86
C PRO A 317 -13.87 10.62 -3.23
N LYS A 318 -14.42 11.26 -4.27
CA LYS A 318 -13.82 11.24 -5.61
C LYS A 318 -12.37 11.70 -5.55
N PRO A 319 -11.44 10.98 -6.17
CA PRO A 319 -10.02 11.33 -6.15
C PRO A 319 -9.76 12.73 -6.72
N ARG A 320 -9.03 13.52 -5.96
CA ARG A 320 -8.50 14.83 -6.30
C ARG A 320 -7.21 15.07 -5.55
N CYS A 321 -6.38 16.01 -6.01
CA CYS A 321 -5.13 16.33 -5.33
C CYS A 321 -5.38 16.91 -3.94
N TRP A 322 -4.53 16.54 -2.98
CA TRP A 322 -4.63 16.98 -1.60
C TRP A 322 -3.25 17.06 -0.95
N ARG A 323 -3.17 17.80 0.15
CA ARG A 323 -2.04 17.86 1.06
C ARG A 323 -2.51 17.82 2.50
N ILE A 324 -1.64 17.42 3.39
CA ILE A 324 -1.92 17.39 4.83
C ILE A 324 -0.82 18.12 5.58
N ASN A 325 -1.20 18.98 6.48
CA ASN A 325 -0.26 19.51 7.46
C ASN A 325 -0.06 18.45 8.56
N ILE A 326 1.09 17.81 8.57
CA ILE A 326 1.40 16.67 9.45
C ILE A 326 1.31 17.05 10.93
N ARG A 327 1.68 18.30 11.31
CA ARG A 327 1.62 18.76 12.68
C ARG A 327 0.19 18.97 13.16
N THR A 328 -0.67 19.54 12.34
CA THR A 328 -2.05 19.84 12.72
C THR A 328 -3.03 18.73 12.35
N GLY A 329 -2.68 17.85 11.42
CA GLY A 329 -3.56 16.83 10.86
C GLY A 329 -4.59 17.37 9.85
N VAL A 330 -4.51 18.65 9.49
CA VAL A 330 -5.50 19.30 8.62
C VAL A 330 -5.21 19.00 7.16
N VAL A 331 -6.19 18.38 6.48
CA VAL A 331 -6.18 18.13 5.04
C VAL A 331 -6.70 19.36 4.28
N THR A 332 -6.04 19.69 3.19
CA THR A 332 -6.47 20.72 2.22
C THR A 332 -6.50 20.08 0.84
N TYR A 333 -7.61 20.26 0.15
CA TYR A 333 -7.71 19.85 -1.25
C TYR A 333 -7.15 20.95 -2.15
N VAL A 334 -6.45 20.52 -3.20
CA VAL A 334 -5.86 21.42 -4.18
C VAL A 334 -6.78 21.42 -5.41
N PRO A 335 -7.03 22.60 -6.01
CA PRO A 335 -7.85 22.71 -7.21
C PRO A 335 -7.39 21.83 -8.37
#